data_fcb012f30d22d19401e3c2eb670025d2
#
_entry.id   fcb012f30d22d19401e3c2eb670025d2
#
_cell.length_a   1.000
_cell.length_b   1.000
_cell.length_c   1.000
_cell.angle_alpha   90.00
_cell.angle_beta   90.00
_cell.angle_gamma   90.00
#
_symmetry.space_group_name_H-M   'P 1'
#
loop_
_entity.id
_entity.type
_entity.pdbx_description
1 polymer ?
#
loop_
_entity_poly.entity_id
_entity_poly.type
_entity_poly.pdbx_seq_one_letter_code
_entity_poly.pdbx_strand_id
1 'polypeptide(L)'
;MFDPVQLRTFLAVAQTLSFTQAAHRLGLRQSTVSQHVRKLEDAAGRRLFARDTHAVDLTEDGEAMLGFARTILEANERATGFFTGTRLRGRLRFGASEDFVLTRMPEVLEEFRRDHPEVDLELTVELSGTLHELLAAGRLDLVLAKRRPGPARGRAEAPTGRLVWRDRLVWVGTDRLRLDARRPVPLVVFPPPAVTRARALEALERQGRDWRIACTSGSLNGLIAATRAGLGVMAHSLGMIPPGLVRVPSRAGLPDLGGVDFVLLHGERDGAARGPAEALADAILAGGDRLQLP
;
A
#
# COMPACT_ATOMS: atom_id res chain seq x y z
N MET A 1 -14.98 -20.05 -21.97
CA MET A 1 -14.38 -20.17 -20.61
C MET A 1 -13.11 -19.33 -20.59
N PHE A 2 -12.87 -18.56 -19.53
CA PHE A 2 -11.68 -17.71 -19.41
C PHE A 2 -10.50 -18.52 -18.87
N ASP A 3 -9.36 -18.47 -19.57
CA ASP A 3 -8.13 -19.19 -19.22
C ASP A 3 -7.36 -18.41 -18.14
N PRO A 4 -6.98 -19.03 -17.01
CA PRO A 4 -6.23 -18.36 -15.94
C PRO A 4 -4.92 -17.74 -16.40
N VAL A 5 -4.22 -18.34 -17.38
CA VAL A 5 -2.96 -17.78 -17.93
C VAL A 5 -3.23 -16.48 -18.68
N GLN A 6 -4.34 -16.44 -19.46
CA GLN A 6 -4.74 -15.23 -20.19
C GLN A 6 -5.19 -14.13 -19.23
N LEU A 7 -5.92 -14.48 -18.17
CA LEU A 7 -6.33 -13.53 -17.12
C LEU A 7 -5.13 -12.93 -16.37
N ARG A 8 -4.12 -13.75 -15.99
CA ARG A 8 -2.88 -13.23 -15.38
C ARG A 8 -2.13 -12.29 -16.32
N THR A 9 -2.08 -12.65 -17.61
CA THR A 9 -1.44 -11.82 -18.63
C THR A 9 -2.16 -10.48 -18.79
N PHE A 10 -3.49 -10.50 -18.84
CA PHE A 10 -4.32 -9.30 -18.89
C PHE A 10 -4.07 -8.38 -17.69
N LEU A 11 -4.07 -8.91 -16.45
CA LEU A 11 -3.78 -8.13 -15.24
C LEU A 11 -2.38 -7.50 -15.28
N ALA A 12 -1.37 -8.22 -15.78
CA ALA A 12 -0.02 -7.67 -15.91
C ALA A 12 0.04 -6.51 -16.90
N VAL A 13 -0.68 -6.59 -18.04
CA VAL A 13 -0.77 -5.48 -19.01
C VAL A 13 -1.55 -4.30 -18.41
N ALA A 14 -2.66 -4.56 -17.73
CA ALA A 14 -3.45 -3.51 -17.08
C ALA A 14 -2.68 -2.73 -16.01
N GLN A 15 -1.82 -3.42 -15.24
CA GLN A 15 -0.97 -2.79 -14.21
C GLN A 15 0.19 -1.98 -14.78
N THR A 16 0.72 -2.38 -15.93
CA THR A 16 1.91 -1.73 -16.53
C THR A 16 1.55 -0.75 -17.63
N LEU A 17 0.32 -0.82 -18.15
CA LEU A 17 -0.16 -0.11 -19.35
C LEU A 17 0.83 -0.28 -20.53
N SER A 18 1.51 -1.43 -20.58
CA SER A 18 2.55 -1.74 -21.57
C SER A 18 2.67 -3.24 -21.80
N PHE A 19 2.45 -3.69 -23.02
CA PHE A 19 2.63 -5.09 -23.41
C PHE A 19 4.10 -5.54 -23.27
N THR A 20 5.05 -4.67 -23.50
CA THR A 20 6.48 -4.96 -23.37
C THR A 20 6.91 -5.11 -21.91
N GLN A 21 6.45 -4.20 -21.03
CA GLN A 21 6.76 -4.29 -19.60
C GLN A 21 6.07 -5.51 -18.96
N ALA A 22 4.82 -5.80 -19.33
CA ALA A 22 4.12 -7.00 -18.90
C ALA A 22 4.85 -8.28 -19.35
N ALA A 23 5.35 -8.32 -20.58
CA ALA A 23 6.12 -9.44 -21.09
C ALA A 23 7.41 -9.68 -20.28
N HIS A 24 8.15 -8.60 -20.00
CA HIS A 24 9.34 -8.68 -19.16
C HIS A 24 9.02 -9.20 -17.74
N ARG A 25 7.96 -8.68 -17.12
CA ARG A 25 7.52 -9.09 -15.78
C ARG A 25 7.09 -10.55 -15.70
N LEU A 26 6.47 -11.07 -16.78
CA LEU A 26 5.99 -12.46 -16.84
C LEU A 26 7.02 -13.44 -17.37
N GLY A 27 8.21 -12.99 -17.79
CA GLY A 27 9.21 -13.84 -18.44
C GLY A 27 8.74 -14.38 -19.80
N LEU A 28 7.84 -13.67 -20.50
CA LEU A 28 7.27 -14.06 -21.79
C LEU A 28 7.77 -13.15 -22.92
N ARG A 29 7.55 -13.60 -24.16
CA ARG A 29 7.73 -12.74 -25.34
C ARG A 29 6.54 -11.80 -25.49
N GLN A 30 6.76 -10.57 -25.94
CA GLN A 30 5.70 -9.58 -26.14
C GLN A 30 4.59 -10.10 -27.11
N SER A 31 4.95 -10.88 -28.13
CA SER A 31 4.01 -11.53 -29.04
C SER A 31 3.08 -12.51 -28.31
N THR A 32 3.59 -13.26 -27.32
CA THR A 32 2.80 -14.19 -26.49
C THR A 32 1.82 -13.41 -25.62
N VAL A 33 2.27 -12.33 -24.97
CA VAL A 33 1.39 -11.45 -24.17
C VAL A 33 0.26 -10.88 -25.03
N SER A 34 0.58 -10.38 -26.24
CA SER A 34 -0.43 -9.87 -27.18
C SER A 34 -1.41 -10.95 -27.64
N GLN A 35 -0.93 -12.18 -27.84
CA GLN A 35 -1.78 -13.31 -28.20
C GLN A 35 -2.72 -13.71 -27.05
N HIS A 36 -2.23 -13.76 -25.81
CA HIS A 36 -3.05 -14.07 -24.64
C HIS A 36 -4.16 -13.05 -24.44
N VAL A 37 -3.85 -11.76 -24.54
CA VAL A 37 -4.85 -10.68 -24.43
C VAL A 37 -5.88 -10.80 -25.57
N ARG A 38 -5.44 -11.03 -26.82
CA ARG A 38 -6.37 -11.20 -27.95
C ARG A 38 -7.32 -12.37 -27.72
N LYS A 39 -6.82 -13.55 -27.26
CA LYS A 39 -7.65 -14.72 -26.96
C LYS A 39 -8.66 -14.42 -25.85
N LEU A 40 -8.27 -13.62 -24.83
CA LEU A 40 -9.18 -13.21 -23.78
C LEU A 40 -10.25 -12.26 -24.31
N GLU A 41 -9.89 -11.28 -25.16
CA GLU A 41 -10.83 -10.38 -25.85
C GLU A 41 -11.80 -11.17 -26.74
N ASP A 42 -11.31 -12.16 -27.49
CA ASP A 42 -12.14 -13.04 -28.32
C ASP A 42 -13.12 -13.85 -27.47
N ALA A 43 -12.66 -14.39 -26.33
CA ALA A 43 -13.52 -15.13 -25.38
C ALA A 43 -14.55 -14.22 -24.67
N ALA A 44 -14.23 -12.97 -24.46
CA ALA A 44 -15.13 -11.96 -23.89
C ALA A 44 -16.09 -11.37 -24.94
N GLY A 45 -15.76 -11.49 -26.23
CA GLY A 45 -16.48 -10.82 -27.33
C GLY A 45 -16.34 -9.28 -27.28
N ARG A 46 -15.37 -8.76 -26.55
CA ARG A 46 -15.17 -7.31 -26.29
C ARG A 46 -13.70 -6.96 -26.29
N ARG A 47 -13.39 -5.74 -26.69
CA ARG A 47 -12.05 -5.17 -26.53
C ARG A 47 -11.85 -4.72 -25.10
N LEU A 48 -10.75 -5.18 -24.48
CA LEU A 48 -10.41 -4.85 -23.10
C LEU A 48 -9.38 -3.71 -23.00
N PHE A 49 -8.61 -3.51 -24.10
CA PHE A 49 -7.69 -2.38 -24.23
C PHE A 49 -8.04 -1.53 -25.45
N ALA A 50 -8.07 -0.21 -25.26
CA ALA A 50 -7.97 0.75 -26.33
C ALA A 50 -6.51 0.82 -26.77
N ARG A 51 -6.26 0.63 -28.08
CA ARG A 51 -4.93 0.70 -28.67
C ARG A 51 -4.88 1.96 -29.51
N ASP A 52 -4.32 3.01 -28.95
CA ASP A 52 -3.86 4.12 -29.76
C ASP A 52 -2.35 3.96 -30.05
N THR A 53 -1.83 4.58 -31.10
CA THR A 53 -0.45 4.41 -31.56
C THR A 53 0.60 4.77 -30.52
N HIS A 54 0.21 5.46 -29.42
CA HIS A 54 1.11 5.94 -28.39
C HIS A 54 0.74 5.56 -26.93
N ALA A 55 -0.45 4.96 -26.71
CA ALA A 55 -0.89 4.60 -25.36
C ALA A 55 -1.68 3.29 -25.35
N VAL A 56 -1.60 2.58 -24.23
CA VAL A 56 -2.41 1.39 -23.92
C VAL A 56 -3.28 1.78 -22.72
N ASP A 57 -4.58 1.92 -22.94
CA ASP A 57 -5.54 2.25 -21.90
C ASP A 57 -6.59 1.13 -21.79
N LEU A 58 -7.19 0.97 -20.61
CA LEU A 58 -8.31 0.06 -20.42
C LEU A 58 -9.58 0.66 -21.06
N THR A 59 -10.39 -0.20 -21.65
CA THR A 59 -11.78 0.15 -22.00
C THR A 59 -12.67 0.00 -20.77
N GLU A 60 -13.92 0.45 -20.84
CA GLU A 60 -14.93 0.21 -19.80
C GLU A 60 -15.13 -1.31 -19.54
N ASP A 61 -15.16 -2.11 -20.63
CA ASP A 61 -15.17 -3.58 -20.53
C ASP A 61 -13.87 -4.13 -19.90
N GLY A 62 -12.73 -3.48 -20.13
CA GLY A 62 -11.44 -3.79 -19.50
C GLY A 62 -11.45 -3.53 -17.99
N GLU A 63 -11.99 -2.40 -17.56
CA GLU A 63 -12.17 -2.09 -16.12
C GLU A 63 -13.08 -3.12 -15.44
N ALA A 64 -14.20 -3.50 -16.07
CA ALA A 64 -15.07 -4.56 -15.55
C ALA A 64 -14.33 -5.91 -15.47
N MET A 65 -13.54 -6.25 -16.50
CA MET A 65 -12.75 -7.49 -16.53
C MET A 65 -11.70 -7.56 -15.41
N LEU A 66 -11.17 -6.44 -14.91
CA LEU A 66 -10.22 -6.43 -13.77
C LEU A 66 -10.80 -7.13 -12.54
N GLY A 67 -12.06 -6.80 -12.19
CA GLY A 67 -12.74 -7.42 -11.06
C GLY A 67 -12.98 -8.92 -11.27
N PHE A 68 -13.50 -9.28 -12.43
CA PHE A 68 -13.74 -10.70 -12.77
C PHE A 68 -12.44 -11.51 -12.84
N ALA A 69 -11.38 -10.98 -13.45
CA ALA A 69 -10.11 -11.68 -13.57
C ALA A 69 -9.49 -12.00 -12.20
N ARG A 70 -9.54 -11.06 -11.26
CA ARG A 70 -9.08 -11.28 -9.88
C ARG A 70 -9.88 -12.39 -9.21
N THR A 71 -11.20 -12.29 -9.20
CA THR A 71 -12.10 -13.27 -8.57
C THR A 71 -11.91 -14.69 -9.13
N ILE A 72 -11.79 -14.85 -10.45
CA ILE A 72 -11.60 -16.15 -11.09
C ILE A 72 -10.23 -16.74 -10.71
N LEU A 73 -9.16 -15.92 -10.72
CA LEU A 73 -7.82 -16.39 -10.35
C LEU A 73 -7.76 -16.80 -8.89
N GLU A 74 -8.33 -16.02 -7.98
CA GLU A 74 -8.44 -16.35 -6.56
C GLU A 74 -9.18 -17.67 -6.34
N ALA A 75 -10.33 -17.86 -7.01
CA ALA A 75 -11.08 -19.11 -6.93
C ALA A 75 -10.28 -20.31 -7.46
N ASN A 76 -9.54 -20.12 -8.56
CA ASN A 76 -8.69 -21.16 -9.13
C ASN A 76 -7.50 -21.50 -8.20
N GLU A 77 -6.89 -20.53 -7.57
CA GLU A 77 -5.81 -20.73 -6.58
C GLU A 77 -6.29 -21.45 -5.33
N ARG A 78 -7.48 -21.09 -4.81
CA ARG A 78 -8.13 -21.81 -3.71
C ARG A 78 -8.40 -23.26 -4.07
N ALA A 79 -8.96 -23.53 -5.25
CA ALA A 79 -9.22 -24.88 -5.72
C ALA A 79 -7.91 -25.68 -5.85
N THR A 80 -6.88 -25.09 -6.45
CA THR A 80 -5.57 -25.73 -6.59
C THR A 80 -4.97 -26.05 -5.22
N GLY A 81 -4.97 -25.09 -4.28
CA GLY A 81 -4.50 -25.29 -2.91
C GLY A 81 -5.22 -26.40 -2.16
N PHE A 82 -6.54 -26.48 -2.34
CA PHE A 82 -7.37 -27.55 -1.76
C PHE A 82 -6.97 -28.94 -2.28
N PHE A 83 -6.82 -29.10 -3.60
CA PHE A 83 -6.51 -30.39 -4.21
C PHE A 83 -5.04 -30.80 -4.13
N THR A 84 -4.10 -29.83 -4.04
CA THR A 84 -2.67 -30.13 -3.86
C THR A 84 -2.32 -30.48 -2.42
N GLY A 85 -3.26 -30.35 -1.48
CA GLY A 85 -3.06 -30.67 -0.07
C GLY A 85 -2.09 -29.72 0.64
N THR A 86 -1.68 -28.63 0.02
CA THR A 86 -0.83 -27.59 0.60
C THR A 86 -1.67 -26.64 1.46
N ARG A 87 -2.28 -27.17 2.53
CA ARG A 87 -2.81 -26.31 3.58
C ARG A 87 -1.64 -25.59 4.25
N LEU A 88 -1.59 -24.29 4.06
CA LEU A 88 -0.61 -23.47 4.77
C LEU A 88 -0.88 -23.62 6.28
N ARG A 89 0.18 -23.88 7.02
CA ARG A 89 0.14 -24.06 8.47
C ARG A 89 1.28 -23.32 9.13
N GLY A 90 1.11 -23.00 10.39
CA GLY A 90 2.15 -22.44 11.23
C GLY A 90 1.88 -20.99 11.58
N ARG A 91 2.90 -20.32 12.11
CA ARG A 91 2.80 -18.95 12.64
C ARG A 91 3.34 -17.95 11.63
N LEU A 92 2.56 -16.93 11.35
CA LEU A 92 2.93 -15.78 10.50
C LEU A 92 3.06 -14.53 11.39
N ARG A 93 4.26 -13.93 11.46
CA ARG A 93 4.52 -12.68 12.18
C ARG A 93 4.44 -11.52 11.20
N PHE A 94 3.32 -10.80 11.23
CA PHE A 94 3.01 -9.70 10.33
C PHE A 94 3.12 -8.36 11.06
N GLY A 95 3.88 -7.43 10.48
CA GLY A 95 4.00 -6.06 10.96
C GLY A 95 3.24 -5.09 10.08
N ALA A 96 2.46 -4.17 10.68
CA ALA A 96 1.73 -3.15 9.94
C ALA A 96 1.78 -1.79 10.63
N SER A 97 1.82 -0.70 9.86
CA SER A 97 1.67 0.64 10.41
C SER A 97 0.23 0.90 10.87
N GLU A 98 0.07 1.69 11.95
CA GLU A 98 -1.21 1.90 12.62
C GLU A 98 -2.30 2.46 11.69
N ASP A 99 -1.94 3.35 10.77
CA ASP A 99 -2.88 3.90 9.78
C ASP A 99 -3.50 2.82 8.88
N PHE A 100 -2.73 1.78 8.53
CA PHE A 100 -3.24 0.67 7.73
C PHE A 100 -4.21 -0.21 8.54
N VAL A 101 -3.91 -0.46 9.80
CA VAL A 101 -4.77 -1.27 10.69
C VAL A 101 -6.16 -0.64 10.86
N LEU A 102 -6.25 0.69 10.82
CA LEU A 102 -7.51 1.43 10.95
C LEU A 102 -8.31 1.54 9.63
N THR A 103 -7.81 0.98 8.53
CA THR A 103 -8.47 0.98 7.22
C THR A 103 -9.19 -0.35 6.96
N ARG A 104 -8.91 -0.99 5.85
CA ARG A 104 -9.54 -2.25 5.41
C ARG A 104 -8.75 -3.52 5.80
N MET A 105 -7.83 -3.41 6.77
CA MET A 105 -7.14 -4.58 7.31
C MET A 105 -8.12 -5.68 7.77
N PRO A 106 -9.22 -5.36 8.47
CA PRO A 106 -10.15 -6.38 8.91
C PRO A 106 -10.66 -7.28 7.78
N GLU A 107 -11.03 -6.69 6.63
CA GLU A 107 -11.53 -7.46 5.48
C GLU A 107 -10.46 -8.35 4.88
N VAL A 108 -9.23 -7.85 4.75
CA VAL A 108 -8.08 -8.63 4.26
C VAL A 108 -7.77 -9.80 5.21
N LEU A 109 -7.78 -9.57 6.51
CA LEU A 109 -7.51 -10.62 7.50
C LEU A 109 -8.64 -11.65 7.58
N GLU A 110 -9.89 -11.23 7.41
CA GLU A 110 -11.04 -12.13 7.37
C GLU A 110 -10.96 -13.07 6.16
N GLU A 111 -10.63 -12.53 4.98
CA GLU A 111 -10.42 -13.30 3.76
C GLU A 111 -9.25 -14.27 3.92
N PHE A 112 -8.10 -13.78 4.38
CA PHE A 112 -6.92 -14.60 4.65
C PHE A 112 -7.22 -15.75 5.64
N ARG A 113 -7.92 -15.48 6.75
CA ARG A 113 -8.30 -16.50 7.74
C ARG A 113 -9.25 -17.55 7.15
N ARG A 114 -10.19 -17.13 6.30
CA ARG A 114 -11.13 -18.05 5.63
C ARG A 114 -10.39 -19.02 4.72
N ASP A 115 -9.39 -18.52 3.99
CA ASP A 115 -8.66 -19.31 3.00
C ASP A 115 -7.50 -20.12 3.64
N HIS A 116 -6.99 -19.67 4.81
CA HIS A 116 -5.87 -20.29 5.53
C HIS A 116 -6.15 -20.46 7.02
N PRO A 117 -7.16 -21.30 7.40
CA PRO A 117 -7.64 -21.42 8.78
C PRO A 117 -6.62 -22.04 9.75
N GLU A 118 -5.55 -22.68 9.24
CA GLU A 118 -4.50 -23.31 10.06
C GLU A 118 -3.25 -22.44 10.20
N VAL A 119 -3.32 -21.16 9.78
CA VAL A 119 -2.24 -20.17 9.99
C VAL A 119 -2.57 -19.30 11.19
N ASP A 120 -1.72 -19.34 12.21
CA ASP A 120 -1.78 -18.43 13.35
C ASP A 120 -1.11 -17.10 12.99
N LEU A 121 -1.85 -16.00 13.06
CA LEU A 121 -1.34 -14.67 12.78
C LEU A 121 -0.91 -13.96 14.07
N GLU A 122 0.34 -13.53 14.12
CA GLU A 122 0.85 -12.60 15.14
C GLU A 122 0.98 -11.21 14.51
N LEU A 123 0.11 -10.28 14.90
CA LEU A 123 0.10 -8.90 14.37
C LEU A 123 0.90 -7.98 15.30
N THR A 124 1.91 -7.32 14.74
CA THR A 124 2.68 -6.26 15.40
C THR A 124 2.32 -4.92 14.75
N VAL A 125 1.87 -3.95 15.55
CA VAL A 125 1.53 -2.61 15.08
C VAL A 125 2.55 -1.63 15.62
N GLU A 126 3.31 -1.01 14.71
CA GLU A 126 4.42 -0.12 15.06
C GLU A 126 4.67 0.96 14.00
N LEU A 127 5.54 1.91 14.31
CA LEU A 127 6.02 2.88 13.34
C LEU A 127 6.83 2.19 12.23
N SER A 128 6.72 2.70 11.00
CA SER A 128 7.38 2.08 9.84
C SER A 128 8.89 1.89 10.03
N GLY A 129 9.58 2.80 10.72
CA GLY A 129 11.01 2.65 11.03
C GLY A 129 11.29 1.43 11.92
N THR A 130 10.53 1.28 13.01
CA THR A 130 10.61 0.13 13.93
C THR A 130 10.27 -1.19 13.22
N LEU A 131 9.25 -1.18 12.35
CA LEU A 131 8.88 -2.36 11.56
C LEU A 131 10.02 -2.82 10.64
N HIS A 132 10.73 -1.88 10.00
CA HIS A 132 11.90 -2.19 9.18
C HIS A 132 13.03 -2.81 10.02
N GLU A 133 13.28 -2.29 11.23
CA GLU A 133 14.29 -2.84 12.15
C GLU A 133 13.92 -4.25 12.63
N LEU A 134 12.64 -4.48 12.97
CA LEU A 134 12.15 -5.79 13.39
C LEU A 134 12.21 -6.82 12.25
N LEU A 135 11.91 -6.41 11.02
CA LEU A 135 12.04 -7.26 9.83
C LEU A 135 13.51 -7.65 9.60
N ALA A 136 14.42 -6.67 9.61
CA ALA A 136 15.86 -6.90 9.44
C ALA A 136 16.45 -7.80 10.55
N ALA A 137 15.91 -7.71 11.76
CA ALA A 137 16.27 -8.58 12.88
C ALA A 137 15.63 -9.98 12.80
N GLY A 138 14.88 -10.31 11.74
CA GLY A 138 14.19 -11.59 11.58
C GLY A 138 13.07 -11.84 12.59
N ARG A 139 12.54 -10.78 13.22
CA ARG A 139 11.45 -10.85 14.19
C ARG A 139 10.07 -10.82 13.54
N LEU A 140 9.98 -10.35 12.29
CA LEU A 140 8.79 -10.34 11.46
C LEU A 140 9.06 -11.11 10.16
N ASP A 141 8.02 -11.70 9.59
CA ASP A 141 8.08 -12.46 8.34
C ASP A 141 7.58 -11.64 7.15
N LEU A 142 6.62 -10.75 7.39
CA LEU A 142 6.05 -9.82 6.42
C LEU A 142 5.78 -8.47 7.09
N VAL A 143 6.01 -7.38 6.37
CA VAL A 143 5.75 -6.01 6.85
C VAL A 143 5.04 -5.20 5.78
N LEU A 144 3.97 -4.49 6.16
CA LEU A 144 3.38 -3.41 5.39
C LEU A 144 3.71 -2.07 6.04
N ALA A 145 4.57 -1.30 5.40
CA ALA A 145 5.09 -0.06 5.96
C ALA A 145 5.15 1.07 4.93
N LYS A 146 5.27 2.29 5.43
CA LYS A 146 5.53 3.47 4.62
C LYS A 146 7.00 3.57 4.26
N ARG A 147 7.25 4.00 3.02
CA ARG A 147 8.58 4.33 2.51
C ARG A 147 8.54 5.67 1.77
N ARG A 148 9.66 6.38 1.78
CA ARG A 148 9.84 7.55 0.91
C ARG A 148 9.89 7.10 -0.55
N PRO A 149 9.20 7.76 -1.50
CA PRO A 149 9.39 7.50 -2.92
C PRO A 149 10.83 7.81 -3.36
N GLY A 150 11.36 6.98 -4.25
CA GLY A 150 12.67 7.18 -4.83
C GLY A 150 13.67 6.06 -4.54
N PRO A 151 14.84 6.07 -5.21
CA PRO A 151 15.88 5.08 -4.95
C PRO A 151 16.39 5.22 -3.52
N ALA A 152 16.66 4.10 -2.86
CA ALA A 152 17.25 4.05 -1.53
C ALA A 152 18.59 4.80 -1.53
N ARG A 153 18.64 5.99 -0.94
CA ARG A 153 19.89 6.74 -0.79
C ARG A 153 20.58 6.29 0.49
N GLY A 154 21.66 5.54 0.35
CA GLY A 154 22.75 5.51 1.33
C GLY A 154 22.63 4.59 2.54
N ARG A 155 21.96 3.43 2.44
CA ARG A 155 22.21 2.25 3.29
C ARG A 155 22.14 1.00 2.43
N ALA A 156 22.96 -0.01 2.77
CA ALA A 156 22.98 -1.30 2.12
C ALA A 156 21.58 -1.76 1.72
N GLU A 157 21.43 -2.23 0.49
CA GLU A 157 20.21 -2.63 -0.21
C GLU A 157 19.00 -2.83 0.70
N ALA A 158 18.19 -1.77 0.83
CA ALA A 158 16.88 -1.93 1.49
C ALA A 158 16.11 -3.00 0.69
N PRO A 159 15.52 -4.01 1.33
CA PRO A 159 14.81 -5.06 0.64
C PRO A 159 13.84 -4.42 -0.37
N THR A 160 13.91 -4.87 -1.61
CA THR A 160 13.07 -4.41 -2.73
C THR A 160 11.63 -4.81 -2.44
N GLY A 161 10.91 -3.95 -1.70
CA GLY A 161 9.52 -4.20 -1.33
C GLY A 161 8.59 -4.10 -2.54
N ARG A 162 7.54 -4.94 -2.56
CA ARG A 162 6.44 -4.84 -3.53
C ARG A 162 5.62 -3.59 -3.21
N LEU A 163 5.48 -2.68 -4.18
CA LEU A 163 4.61 -1.50 -4.03
C LEU A 163 3.16 -1.96 -3.96
N VAL A 164 2.44 -1.56 -2.91
CA VAL A 164 0.99 -1.80 -2.79
C VAL A 164 0.23 -0.63 -3.38
N TRP A 165 0.48 0.61 -2.90
CA TRP A 165 -0.06 1.83 -3.50
C TRP A 165 0.83 3.04 -3.20
N ARG A 166 0.56 4.14 -3.91
CA ARG A 166 1.16 5.45 -3.68
C ARG A 166 0.11 6.42 -3.15
N ASP A 167 0.51 7.27 -2.22
CA ASP A 167 -0.32 8.32 -1.68
C ASP A 167 0.48 9.63 -1.54
N ARG A 168 -0.21 10.69 -1.21
CA ARG A 168 0.40 11.98 -0.87
C ARG A 168 0.27 12.25 0.61
N LEU A 169 1.34 12.79 1.19
CA LEU A 169 1.25 13.34 2.54
C LEU A 169 0.67 14.76 2.48
N VAL A 170 -0.26 15.03 3.38
CA VAL A 170 -0.90 16.33 3.51
C VAL A 170 -0.90 16.78 4.96
N TRP A 171 -1.02 18.08 5.18
CA TRP A 171 -1.29 18.63 6.50
C TRP A 171 -2.74 18.44 6.85
N VAL A 172 -2.98 17.95 8.06
CA VAL A 172 -4.33 17.64 8.58
C VAL A 172 -4.53 18.37 9.90
N GLY A 173 -5.72 18.92 10.08
CA GLY A 173 -6.11 19.65 11.26
C GLY A 173 -7.64 19.70 11.41
N THR A 174 -8.13 20.52 12.33
CA THR A 174 -9.56 20.80 12.42
C THR A 174 -9.96 21.90 11.42
N ASP A 175 -11.23 21.95 11.04
CA ASP A 175 -11.81 23.00 10.18
C ASP A 175 -11.72 24.41 10.82
N ARG A 176 -11.66 24.46 12.15
CA ARG A 176 -11.55 25.69 12.95
C ARG A 176 -10.13 26.17 13.15
N LEU A 177 -9.14 25.36 12.83
CA LEU A 177 -7.74 25.72 13.02
C LEU A 177 -7.37 26.95 12.19
N ARG A 178 -6.74 27.92 12.86
CA ARG A 178 -6.18 29.13 12.22
C ARG A 178 -4.69 29.18 12.51
N LEU A 179 -3.88 29.14 11.48
CA LEU A 179 -2.43 29.28 11.57
C LEU A 179 -2.06 30.72 11.28
N ASP A 180 -1.32 31.33 12.21
CA ASP A 180 -0.73 32.64 12.02
C ASP A 180 0.61 32.49 11.29
N ALA A 181 0.78 33.20 10.17
CA ALA A 181 2.00 33.15 9.38
C ALA A 181 3.23 33.65 10.16
N ARG A 182 3.05 34.46 11.20
CA ARG A 182 4.10 35.03 12.02
C ARG A 182 4.51 34.19 13.22
N ARG A 183 3.76 33.13 13.52
CA ARG A 183 4.00 32.24 14.66
C ARG A 183 4.52 30.89 14.21
N PRO A 184 5.37 30.23 15.01
CA PRO A 184 5.78 28.86 14.74
C PRO A 184 4.59 27.93 14.58
N VAL A 185 4.64 27.06 13.56
CA VAL A 185 3.59 26.06 13.29
C VAL A 185 3.52 25.06 14.44
N PRO A 186 2.39 24.92 15.13
CA PRO A 186 2.24 23.91 16.18
C PRO A 186 2.05 22.53 15.55
N LEU A 187 2.97 21.61 15.83
CA LEU A 187 2.99 20.25 15.25
C LEU A 187 2.52 19.20 16.26
N VAL A 188 1.67 18.32 15.79
CA VAL A 188 1.28 17.09 16.47
C VAL A 188 1.95 15.94 15.72
N VAL A 189 2.90 15.24 16.34
CA VAL A 189 3.81 14.33 15.64
C VAL A 189 4.05 13.04 16.40
N PHE A 190 4.37 11.98 15.67
CA PHE A 190 4.97 10.78 16.24
C PHE A 190 6.38 11.06 16.79
N PRO A 191 6.89 10.21 17.73
CA PRO A 191 8.31 10.20 18.06
C PRO A 191 9.16 9.74 16.88
N PRO A 192 10.49 9.97 16.87
CA PRO A 192 11.39 9.29 15.94
C PRO A 192 11.41 7.77 16.21
N PRO A 193 11.62 6.92 15.16
CA PRO A 193 11.77 7.25 13.74
C PRO A 193 10.43 7.17 12.99
N ALA A 194 9.79 8.29 12.69
CA ALA A 194 8.55 8.34 11.94
C ALA A 194 8.72 9.05 10.60
N VAL A 195 8.29 8.42 9.50
CA VAL A 195 8.37 8.97 8.13
C VAL A 195 7.61 10.28 8.02
N THR A 196 6.39 10.36 8.56
CA THR A 196 5.54 11.56 8.52
C THR A 196 6.14 12.72 9.29
N ARG A 197 6.73 12.46 10.48
CA ARG A 197 7.47 13.47 11.24
C ARG A 197 8.65 14.02 10.45
N ALA A 198 9.50 13.15 9.94
CA ALA A 198 10.68 13.56 9.20
C ALA A 198 10.30 14.42 7.98
N ARG A 199 9.26 14.02 7.23
CA ARG A 199 8.78 14.79 6.07
C ARG A 199 8.21 16.15 6.46
N ALA A 200 7.47 16.22 7.57
CA ALA A 200 6.93 17.49 8.09
C ALA A 200 8.04 18.48 8.43
N LEU A 201 9.03 18.04 9.21
CA LEU A 201 10.14 18.89 9.63
C LEU A 201 11.00 19.34 8.44
N GLU A 202 11.42 18.41 7.58
CA GLU A 202 12.19 18.71 6.36
C GLU A 202 11.47 19.70 5.42
N ALA A 203 10.15 19.59 5.30
CA ALA A 203 9.40 20.49 4.44
C ALA A 203 9.33 21.90 5.01
N LEU A 204 9.11 22.05 6.32
CA LEU A 204 9.09 23.34 7.01
C LEU A 204 10.47 24.00 6.99
N GLU A 205 11.54 23.23 7.28
CA GLU A 205 12.92 23.70 7.22
C GLU A 205 13.31 24.22 5.83
N ARG A 206 12.96 23.47 4.77
CA ARG A 206 13.22 23.91 3.38
C ARG A 206 12.50 25.21 3.01
N GLN A 207 11.33 25.46 3.61
CA GLN A 207 10.58 26.70 3.39
C GLN A 207 11.03 27.84 4.33
N GLY A 208 11.92 27.58 5.29
CA GLY A 208 12.29 28.54 6.33
C GLY A 208 11.13 28.89 7.26
N ARG A 209 10.19 27.97 7.44
CA ARG A 209 8.99 28.18 8.26
C ARG A 209 9.21 27.64 9.67
N ASP A 210 9.19 28.51 10.66
CA ASP A 210 9.34 28.12 12.07
C ASP A 210 8.23 27.19 12.53
N TRP A 211 8.60 26.25 13.39
CA TRP A 211 7.70 25.27 13.97
C TRP A 211 8.03 24.98 15.43
N ARG A 212 7.06 24.43 16.13
CA ARG A 212 7.24 23.89 17.49
C ARG A 212 6.50 22.57 17.62
N ILE A 213 7.01 21.65 18.43
CA ILE A 213 6.26 20.45 18.80
C ILE A 213 5.24 20.84 19.86
N ALA A 214 3.97 20.74 19.51
CA ALA A 214 2.85 21.00 20.42
C ALA A 214 2.41 19.71 21.16
N CYS A 215 2.54 18.55 20.49
CA CYS A 215 2.25 17.25 21.08
C CYS A 215 3.07 16.16 20.40
N THR A 216 3.53 15.18 21.18
CA THR A 216 4.14 13.95 20.69
C THR A 216 3.35 12.76 21.27
N SER A 217 2.97 11.81 20.40
CA SER A 217 2.34 10.55 20.82
C SER A 217 2.89 9.39 19.99
N GLY A 218 3.11 8.24 20.62
CA GLY A 218 3.47 6.99 19.94
C GLY A 218 2.29 6.32 19.23
N SER A 219 1.06 6.78 19.46
CA SER A 219 -0.18 6.22 18.91
C SER A 219 -0.85 7.21 17.96
N LEU A 220 -1.37 6.73 16.83
CA LEU A 220 -2.15 7.52 15.89
C LEU A 220 -3.43 8.06 16.56
N ASN A 221 -4.08 7.26 17.40
CA ASN A 221 -5.25 7.72 18.15
C ASN A 221 -4.93 8.90 19.07
N GLY A 222 -3.75 8.90 19.69
CA GLY A 222 -3.25 10.03 20.48
C GLY A 222 -3.01 11.29 19.63
N LEU A 223 -2.44 11.14 18.42
CA LEU A 223 -2.27 12.25 17.48
C LEU A 223 -3.62 12.78 16.99
N ILE A 224 -4.56 11.89 16.66
CA ILE A 224 -5.93 12.27 16.25
C ILE A 224 -6.62 13.07 17.36
N ALA A 225 -6.55 12.59 18.60
CA ALA A 225 -7.16 13.28 19.75
C ALA A 225 -6.54 14.67 19.96
N ALA A 226 -5.22 14.77 19.95
CA ALA A 226 -4.50 16.04 20.09
C ALA A 226 -4.84 17.03 18.97
N THR A 227 -4.91 16.52 17.72
CA THR A 227 -5.25 17.35 16.55
C THR A 227 -6.70 17.80 16.60
N ARG A 228 -7.66 16.93 16.99
CA ARG A 228 -9.06 17.29 17.20
C ARG A 228 -9.24 18.31 18.32
N ALA A 229 -8.43 18.25 19.36
CA ALA A 229 -8.41 19.24 20.44
C ALA A 229 -7.81 20.59 20.00
N GLY A 230 -7.33 20.70 18.75
CA GLY A 230 -6.77 21.95 18.22
C GLY A 230 -5.35 22.27 18.68
N LEU A 231 -4.61 21.28 19.20
CA LEU A 231 -3.23 21.50 19.66
C LEU A 231 -2.27 21.85 18.50
N GLY A 232 -2.60 21.44 17.26
CA GLY A 232 -1.79 21.74 16.10
C GLY A 232 -2.21 20.98 14.86
N VAL A 233 -1.29 20.88 13.91
CA VAL A 233 -1.44 20.11 12.66
C VAL A 233 -0.57 18.87 12.68
N MET A 234 -1.01 17.83 12.01
CA MET A 234 -0.21 16.62 11.77
C MET A 234 -0.04 16.35 10.27
N ALA A 235 1.06 15.68 9.90
CA ALA A 235 1.25 15.14 8.56
C ALA A 235 0.58 13.76 8.47
N HIS A 236 -0.29 13.55 7.48
CA HIS A 236 -1.01 12.29 7.29
C HIS A 236 -1.22 11.97 5.81
N SER A 237 -1.49 10.70 5.49
CA SER A 237 -1.81 10.25 4.13
C SER A 237 -3.16 10.82 3.69
N LEU A 238 -3.24 11.32 2.45
CA LEU A 238 -4.44 11.97 1.92
C LEU A 238 -5.62 11.00 1.86
N GLY A 239 -5.38 9.77 1.38
CA GLY A 239 -6.41 8.73 1.28
C GLY A 239 -6.84 8.11 2.62
N MET A 240 -6.28 8.58 3.76
CA MET A 240 -6.54 7.99 5.09
C MET A 240 -6.85 9.06 6.15
N ILE A 241 -7.33 10.24 5.75
CA ILE A 241 -7.62 11.31 6.72
C ILE A 241 -8.69 10.83 7.72
N PRO A 242 -8.38 10.86 9.04
CA PRO A 242 -9.31 10.36 10.05
C PRO A 242 -10.62 11.17 10.09
N PRO A 243 -11.76 10.52 10.34
CA PRO A 243 -13.04 11.22 10.48
C PRO A 243 -12.97 12.37 11.48
N GLY A 244 -13.58 13.51 11.15
CA GLY A 244 -13.59 14.73 11.98
C GLY A 244 -12.32 15.57 11.90
N LEU A 245 -11.37 15.20 11.06
CA LEU A 245 -10.24 16.02 10.64
C LEU A 245 -10.34 16.32 9.15
N VAL A 246 -9.72 17.42 8.73
CA VAL A 246 -9.75 17.87 7.34
C VAL A 246 -8.34 18.23 6.87
N ARG A 247 -8.13 18.16 5.56
CA ARG A 247 -6.92 18.69 4.95
C ARG A 247 -6.83 20.19 5.20
N VAL A 248 -5.69 20.63 5.70
CA VAL A 248 -5.38 22.06 5.88
C VAL A 248 -5.33 22.72 4.50
N PRO A 249 -6.08 23.79 4.26
CA PRO A 249 -6.14 24.42 2.95
C PRO A 249 -4.80 25.10 2.60
N SER A 250 -4.46 25.16 1.31
CA SER A 250 -3.19 25.75 0.81
C SER A 250 -2.97 27.20 1.21
N ARG A 251 -4.05 27.96 1.42
CA ARG A 251 -3.98 29.34 1.95
C ARG A 251 -3.33 29.48 3.33
N ALA A 252 -3.18 28.37 4.05
CA ALA A 252 -2.47 28.34 5.34
C ALA A 252 -0.94 28.48 5.18
N GLY A 253 -0.42 28.45 3.97
CA GLY A 253 1.00 28.68 3.68
C GLY A 253 1.92 27.54 4.15
N LEU A 254 1.39 26.33 4.34
CA LEU A 254 2.21 25.18 4.69
C LEU A 254 2.82 24.53 3.44
N PRO A 255 4.07 24.03 3.53
CA PRO A 255 4.76 23.40 2.41
C PRO A 255 4.12 22.07 1.97
N ASP A 256 4.35 21.70 0.70
CA ASP A 256 4.01 20.36 0.21
C ASP A 256 4.90 19.32 0.89
N LEU A 257 4.28 18.24 1.37
CA LEU A 257 4.95 17.12 2.06
C LEU A 257 5.43 16.03 1.08
N GLY A 258 4.96 16.07 -0.17
CA GLY A 258 5.29 15.10 -1.21
C GLY A 258 4.59 13.77 -1.07
N GLY A 259 5.09 12.78 -1.81
CA GLY A 259 4.52 11.44 -1.86
C GLY A 259 5.01 10.51 -0.74
N VAL A 260 4.28 9.43 -0.55
CA VAL A 260 4.62 8.29 0.30
C VAL A 260 4.24 7.00 -0.43
N ASP A 261 5.12 6.00 -0.41
CA ASP A 261 4.84 4.66 -0.91
C ASP A 261 4.47 3.74 0.26
N PHE A 262 3.42 2.94 0.09
CA PHE A 262 3.12 1.81 0.95
C PHE A 262 3.65 0.54 0.30
N VAL A 263 4.53 -0.16 1.01
CA VAL A 263 5.28 -1.29 0.47
C VAL A 263 5.16 -2.51 1.37
N LEU A 264 5.06 -3.68 0.74
CA LEU A 264 5.22 -4.96 1.39
C LEU A 264 6.68 -5.39 1.33
N LEU A 265 7.21 -5.80 2.46
CA LEU A 265 8.58 -6.26 2.63
C LEU A 265 8.56 -7.64 3.26
N HIS A 266 9.30 -8.57 2.66
CA HIS A 266 9.49 -9.92 3.18
C HIS A 266 10.77 -10.01 4.01
N GLY A 267 10.71 -10.77 5.11
CA GLY A 267 11.89 -11.16 5.84
C GLY A 267 12.72 -12.19 5.07
N GLU A 268 14.01 -12.26 5.34
CA GLU A 268 14.97 -13.18 4.67
C GLU A 268 14.84 -14.66 5.09
N ARG A 269 13.74 -15.05 5.73
CA ARG A 269 13.57 -16.44 6.20
C ARG A 269 13.15 -17.38 5.10
N ASP A 270 13.97 -18.43 4.90
CA ASP A 270 13.58 -19.65 4.18
C ASP A 270 12.80 -20.58 5.14
N GLY A 271 11.73 -21.21 4.63
CA GLY A 271 11.03 -22.28 5.36
C GLY A 271 9.51 -22.13 5.46
N ALA A 272 8.92 -22.75 6.48
CA ALA A 272 7.47 -22.91 6.65
C ALA A 272 6.65 -21.59 6.72
N ALA A 273 7.28 -20.47 7.10
CA ALA A 273 6.62 -19.16 7.16
C ALA A 273 6.52 -18.46 5.78
N ARG A 274 7.27 -18.91 4.76
CA ARG A 274 7.29 -18.25 3.45
C ARG A 274 5.95 -18.36 2.74
N GLY A 275 5.33 -19.53 2.75
CA GLY A 275 4.02 -19.74 2.14
C GLY A 275 2.92 -18.86 2.73
N PRO A 276 2.73 -18.84 4.05
CA PRO A 276 1.80 -17.93 4.71
C PRO A 276 2.08 -16.44 4.46
N ALA A 277 3.37 -16.01 4.42
CA ALA A 277 3.75 -14.63 4.17
C ALA A 277 3.43 -14.21 2.72
N GLU A 278 3.71 -15.07 1.74
CA GLU A 278 3.35 -14.83 0.34
C GLU A 278 1.84 -14.77 0.15
N ALA A 279 1.08 -15.69 0.77
CA ALA A 279 -0.38 -15.71 0.68
C ALA A 279 -1.01 -14.43 1.25
N LEU A 280 -0.56 -13.96 2.42
CA LEU A 280 -1.03 -12.69 2.98
C LEU A 280 -0.60 -11.50 2.11
N ALA A 281 0.62 -11.51 1.58
CA ALA A 281 1.09 -10.46 0.68
C ALA A 281 0.25 -10.37 -0.59
N ASP A 282 -0.13 -11.51 -1.17
CA ASP A 282 -0.98 -11.55 -2.35
C ASP A 282 -2.41 -11.09 -2.04
N ALA A 283 -2.98 -11.45 -0.88
CA ALA A 283 -4.27 -10.94 -0.42
C ALA A 283 -4.26 -9.40 -0.25
N ILE A 284 -3.20 -8.85 0.36
CA ILE A 284 -3.03 -7.39 0.50
C ILE A 284 -2.92 -6.71 -0.86
N LEU A 285 -2.16 -7.28 -1.80
CA LEU A 285 -1.98 -6.70 -3.13
C LEU A 285 -3.24 -6.79 -3.99
N ALA A 286 -4.01 -7.86 -3.88
CA ALA A 286 -5.31 -8.00 -4.54
C ALA A 286 -6.32 -6.96 -4.01
N GLY A 287 -6.23 -6.64 -2.72
CA GLY A 287 -7.03 -5.61 -2.06
C GLY A 287 -6.51 -4.18 -2.23
N GLY A 288 -5.32 -3.98 -2.83
CA GLY A 288 -4.59 -2.70 -2.85
C GLY A 288 -5.40 -1.50 -3.32
N ASP A 289 -6.20 -1.65 -4.36
CA ASP A 289 -7.09 -0.58 -4.88
C ASP A 289 -8.29 -0.30 -3.94
N ARG A 290 -8.64 -1.28 -3.08
CA ARG A 290 -9.72 -1.16 -2.09
C ARG A 290 -9.24 -0.58 -0.75
N LEU A 291 -7.92 -0.50 -0.55
CA LEU A 291 -7.31 -0.01 0.69
C LEU A 291 -7.26 1.52 0.78
N GLN A 292 -7.54 2.22 -0.32
CA GLN A 292 -7.75 3.67 -0.32
C GLN A 292 -9.20 3.94 0.12
N LEU A 293 -9.38 4.83 1.11
CA LEU A 293 -10.70 5.36 1.44
C LEU A 293 -11.22 6.13 0.21
N PRO A 294 -12.52 5.98 -0.14
CA PRO A 294 -13.13 6.67 -1.27
C PRO A 294 -13.09 8.20 -1.13
#